data_cb935e023b735ce97cfe99397b3e34bd
#
_entry.id   cb935e023b735ce97cfe99397b3e34bd
#
_cell.length_a   1.000
_cell.length_b   1.000
_cell.length_c   1.000
_cell.angle_alpha   90.00
_cell.angle_beta   90.00
_cell.angle_gamma   90.00
#
_symmetry.space_group_name_H-M   'P 1'
#
loop_
_entity.id
_entity.type
_entity.pdbx_description
1 polymer ?
#
loop_
_entity_poly.entity_id
_entity_poly.type
_entity_poly.pdbx_seq_one_letter_code
_entity_poly.pdbx_strand_id
1 'polypeptide(L)'
;MSGLPEGPWRGLDKARASVAARGRDAERSTAQLLADSSAQMFQQGLRAAPGEVEPGPPSHDCGGRLGAWAWVHGTRRLQAVGRAGPGVDNVDVEAATRKGVLVMNTPTGNSLSAAELTCGMILCLARQIPQAAASMKEGKWDRKKYMGMELNGKTLGVLGLGRIGREVATRMQAFGMKTIGYDPIITPEASATFGVEQLPLEQIWPRCDFITVHTPLLPSTMGLLNDSTFAKCRRGVQVVNCARGGIVDEGALLRALRSGQCGGAALDVFTQEPPKDRDLVNHPNVICCPHLGASTQEAQSRCGKEIAMQIVDMATGKGLAGTVNGQALSKAFAPQTKPWITLARALGTVLRTVGKQAQGSVQVCTLGTPLQEAGSYLTPAVAAGMPAXXXXXXXXXXXXXXXXXXXXXQVSPAHGDMASEPDGSGGLLQVALQGTPHRATGTVQGCTPVLRELNGATFKQPAPLAGPVLIYRAKASEPSVLPTLAGLLGKVGVQLQSYHSSGTVAGEQWSVVGLSAPLSDLGELKPRVMEVFQLHL
;
A
#
# COMPACT_ATOMS: atom_id res chain seq x y z
N MET A 1 46.95 9.40 -19.08
CA MET A 1 45.52 9.05 -19.26
C MET A 1 45.00 8.53 -17.95
N SER A 2 44.57 9.40 -17.08
CA SER A 2 44.23 9.08 -15.71
C SER A 2 42.97 9.82 -15.31
N GLY A 3 42.04 9.09 -14.77
CA GLY A 3 41.05 9.68 -13.92
C GLY A 3 39.71 10.03 -14.55
N LEU A 4 38.90 9.01 -14.83
CA LEU A 4 37.45 9.19 -14.79
C LEU A 4 37.00 8.99 -13.34
N PRO A 5 36.15 9.84 -12.80
CA PRO A 5 35.68 9.65 -11.42
C PRO A 5 34.87 8.37 -11.29
N GLU A 6 35.16 7.59 -10.26
CA GLU A 6 34.39 6.39 -9.94
C GLU A 6 32.94 6.78 -9.68
N GLY A 7 32.01 6.21 -10.43
CA GLY A 7 30.60 6.48 -10.29
C GLY A 7 30.03 5.93 -8.98
N PRO A 8 28.88 6.45 -8.55
CA PRO A 8 28.29 6.16 -7.22
C PRO A 8 27.76 4.74 -7.04
N TRP A 9 27.94 3.87 -8.04
CA TRP A 9 27.31 2.54 -8.06
C TRP A 9 28.13 1.43 -7.40
N ARG A 10 29.43 1.63 -7.12
CA ARG A 10 30.28 0.62 -6.46
C ARG A 10 29.83 0.26 -5.03
N GLY A 11 29.06 1.15 -4.39
CA GLY A 11 28.51 0.88 -3.06
C GLY A 11 27.41 -0.17 -3.06
N LEU A 12 26.66 -0.26 -4.16
CA LEU A 12 25.54 -1.20 -4.29
C LEU A 12 26.00 -2.63 -4.55
N ASP A 13 27.10 -2.80 -5.30
CA ASP A 13 27.66 -4.14 -5.55
C ASP A 13 28.34 -4.71 -4.31
N LYS A 14 28.96 -3.87 -3.49
CA LYS A 14 29.51 -4.29 -2.19
C LYS A 14 28.40 -4.63 -1.20
N ALA A 15 27.28 -3.91 -1.25
CA ALA A 15 26.10 -4.22 -0.43
C ALA A 15 25.48 -5.56 -0.85
N ARG A 16 25.39 -5.84 -2.16
CA ARG A 16 24.90 -7.13 -2.69
C ARG A 16 25.78 -8.31 -2.28
N ALA A 17 27.09 -8.16 -2.32
CA ALA A 17 28.02 -9.22 -1.94
C ALA A 17 28.02 -9.50 -0.43
N SER A 18 27.75 -8.50 0.39
CA SER A 18 27.68 -8.62 1.85
C SER A 18 26.38 -9.30 2.33
N VAL A 19 25.30 -9.19 1.54
CA VAL A 19 23.99 -9.75 1.89
C VAL A 19 23.98 -11.29 1.81
N ALA A 20 24.81 -11.88 0.97
CA ALA A 20 24.88 -13.33 0.80
C ALA A 20 25.56 -14.06 1.98
N ALA A 21 26.15 -13.33 2.96
CA ALA A 21 27.07 -13.93 3.92
C ALA A 21 26.64 -13.92 5.39
N ARG A 22 25.52 -13.25 5.78
CA ARG A 22 25.16 -13.14 7.22
C ARG A 22 23.64 -13.16 7.45
N GLY A 23 23.21 -13.90 8.45
CA GLY A 23 21.83 -14.14 8.84
C GLY A 23 21.05 -12.91 9.38
N ARG A 24 19.94 -13.18 10.04
CA ARG A 24 18.84 -12.25 10.37
C ARG A 24 19.19 -10.83 10.88
N ASP A 25 20.36 -10.65 11.50
CA ASP A 25 20.81 -9.31 11.91
C ASP A 25 21.29 -8.46 10.72
N ALA A 26 21.68 -9.09 9.63
CA ALA A 26 22.08 -8.41 8.40
C ALA A 26 20.87 -7.84 7.63
N GLU A 27 19.67 -8.39 7.80
CA GLU A 27 18.46 -7.88 7.14
C GLU A 27 18.05 -6.50 7.66
N ARG A 28 18.13 -6.28 8.98
CA ARG A 28 17.88 -4.96 9.59
C ARG A 28 18.91 -3.93 9.12
N SER A 29 20.16 -4.36 9.10
CA SER A 29 21.27 -3.51 8.65
C SER A 29 21.16 -3.17 7.16
N THR A 30 20.70 -4.12 6.33
CA THR A 30 20.54 -3.90 4.89
C THR A 30 19.35 -2.99 4.57
N ALA A 31 18.23 -3.16 5.28
CA ALA A 31 17.08 -2.28 5.14
C ALA A 31 17.44 -0.85 5.55
N GLN A 32 18.21 -0.70 6.61
CA GLN A 32 18.69 0.60 7.07
C GLN A 32 19.68 1.22 6.07
N LEU A 33 20.61 0.42 5.52
CA LEU A 33 21.56 0.88 4.51
C LEU A 33 20.86 1.27 3.20
N LEU A 34 19.84 0.51 2.79
CA LEU A 34 19.03 0.84 1.62
C LEU A 34 18.21 2.11 1.87
N ALA A 35 17.65 2.27 3.07
CA ALA A 35 16.92 3.47 3.45
C ALA A 35 17.86 4.68 3.50
N ASP A 36 19.04 4.53 4.07
CA ASP A 36 20.05 5.59 4.16
C ASP A 36 20.62 5.94 2.78
N SER A 37 20.85 4.94 1.93
CA SER A 37 21.30 5.14 0.55
C SER A 37 20.22 5.81 -0.30
N SER A 38 18.96 5.39 -0.14
CA SER A 38 17.83 6.02 -0.82
C SER A 38 17.67 7.47 -0.39
N ALA A 39 17.73 7.73 0.92
CA ALA A 39 17.66 9.09 1.46
C ALA A 39 18.81 9.96 0.94
N GLN A 40 20.00 9.39 0.83
CA GLN A 40 21.17 10.10 0.30
C GLN A 40 21.04 10.40 -1.20
N MET A 41 20.51 9.45 -1.96
CA MET A 41 20.20 9.64 -3.38
C MET A 41 19.13 10.72 -3.58
N PHE A 42 18.11 10.75 -2.72
CA PHE A 42 17.07 11.77 -2.76
C PHE A 42 17.61 13.17 -2.43
N GLN A 43 18.53 13.26 -1.47
CA GLN A 43 19.17 14.53 -1.12
C GLN A 43 20.03 15.10 -2.25
N GLN A 44 20.57 14.24 -3.12
CA GLN A 44 21.46 14.64 -4.22
C GLN A 44 20.72 14.91 -5.53
N GLY A 45 19.39 14.75 -5.57
CA GLY A 45 18.59 15.00 -6.78
C GLY A 45 18.94 14.10 -7.97
N LEU A 46 19.51 12.94 -7.67
CA LEU A 46 19.95 12.03 -8.73
C LEU A 46 18.74 11.31 -9.34
N ARG A 47 18.49 11.59 -10.60
CA ARG A 47 17.62 10.77 -11.44
C ARG A 47 18.32 9.42 -11.64
N ALA A 48 17.56 8.34 -11.52
CA ALA A 48 18.07 7.03 -11.95
C ALA A 48 18.49 7.15 -13.42
N ALA A 49 19.70 6.69 -13.72
CA ALA A 49 20.23 6.75 -15.07
C ALA A 49 19.31 6.03 -16.06
N PRO A 50 19.12 6.57 -17.28
CA PRO A 50 18.31 5.91 -18.28
C PRO A 50 19.10 4.69 -18.83
N GLY A 51 18.74 3.52 -18.35
CA GLY A 51 19.28 2.27 -18.84
C GLY A 51 18.26 1.18 -18.59
N GLU A 52 17.56 0.82 -19.64
CA GLU A 52 16.61 -0.29 -19.73
C GLU A 52 15.20 -0.02 -19.20
N VAL A 53 14.66 1.15 -19.51
CA VAL A 53 13.20 1.31 -19.54
C VAL A 53 12.86 1.73 -20.97
N GLU A 54 12.18 0.88 -21.70
CA GLU A 54 11.57 1.33 -22.96
C GLU A 54 10.58 2.44 -22.61
N PRO A 55 10.69 3.60 -23.28
CA PRO A 55 9.75 4.68 -23.00
C PRO A 55 8.36 4.27 -23.46
N GLY A 56 7.45 4.14 -22.52
CA GLY A 56 6.04 4.21 -22.84
C GLY A 56 5.75 5.57 -23.47
N PRO A 57 4.67 5.71 -24.23
CA PRO A 57 4.36 6.99 -24.88
C PRO A 57 4.36 8.12 -23.85
N PRO A 58 4.88 9.29 -24.21
CA PRO A 58 4.97 10.41 -23.26
C PRO A 58 3.57 10.81 -22.79
N SER A 59 3.28 10.51 -21.57
CA SER A 59 2.15 11.12 -20.91
C SER A 59 2.55 12.56 -20.62
N HIS A 60 1.71 13.47 -21.07
CA HIS A 60 1.91 14.91 -21.03
C HIS A 60 2.60 15.44 -19.77
N ASP A 61 3.65 16.15 -20.01
CA ASP A 61 4.29 17.22 -19.26
C ASP A 61 4.01 17.24 -17.74
N CYS A 62 4.80 16.48 -17.02
CA CYS A 62 4.88 16.61 -15.57
C CYS A 62 5.97 17.64 -15.24
N GLY A 63 5.60 18.92 -15.31
CA GLY A 63 6.51 20.00 -14.94
C GLY A 63 7.04 19.85 -13.52
N GLY A 64 8.30 19.57 -13.41
CA GLY A 64 9.19 20.01 -12.35
C GLY A 64 8.93 19.61 -10.89
N ARG A 65 8.10 18.65 -10.58
CA ARG A 65 7.99 18.19 -9.18
C ARG A 65 8.89 16.99 -8.94
N LEU A 66 9.91 17.22 -8.12
CA LEU A 66 10.77 16.17 -7.61
C LEU A 66 10.01 15.38 -6.54
N GLY A 67 9.07 14.53 -6.96
CA GLY A 67 8.55 13.48 -6.11
C GLY A 67 9.58 12.36 -6.05
N ALA A 68 10.01 11.99 -4.87
CA ALA A 68 10.90 10.86 -4.72
C ALA A 68 10.12 9.57 -5.03
N TRP A 69 10.56 8.85 -6.07
CA TRP A 69 9.96 7.60 -6.53
C TRP A 69 10.88 6.44 -6.23
N ALA A 70 10.35 5.40 -5.67
CA ALA A 70 11.03 4.13 -5.59
C ALA A 70 10.29 3.12 -6.47
N TRP A 71 11.03 2.47 -7.36
CA TRP A 71 10.52 1.47 -8.29
C TRP A 71 11.02 0.10 -7.87
N VAL A 72 10.13 -0.87 -7.80
CA VAL A 72 10.52 -2.26 -7.56
C VAL A 72 10.18 -3.07 -8.79
N HIS A 73 11.21 -3.52 -9.47
CA HIS A 73 11.09 -4.46 -10.58
C HIS A 73 11.28 -5.88 -10.07
N GLY A 74 10.27 -6.71 -10.17
CA GLY A 74 10.47 -8.16 -10.21
C GLY A 74 11.06 -8.52 -11.59
N THR A 75 11.47 -9.74 -11.76
CA THR A 75 12.32 -10.18 -12.86
C THR A 75 11.87 -9.83 -14.30
N ARG A 76 10.71 -9.24 -14.51
CA ARG A 76 10.24 -8.70 -15.82
C ARG A 76 9.06 -7.76 -15.74
N ARG A 77 8.56 -7.37 -14.53
CA ARG A 77 7.37 -6.50 -14.40
C ARG A 77 7.47 -5.61 -13.19
N LEU A 78 6.99 -4.39 -13.33
CA LEU A 78 6.81 -3.45 -12.23
C LEU A 78 5.81 -4.03 -11.23
N GLN A 79 6.19 -4.13 -9.96
CA GLN A 79 5.33 -4.68 -8.90
C GLN A 79 4.76 -3.61 -7.99
N ALA A 80 5.52 -2.55 -7.75
CA ALA A 80 5.06 -1.48 -6.87
C ALA A 80 5.67 -0.14 -7.28
N VAL A 81 4.91 0.91 -6.99
CA VAL A 81 5.35 2.31 -7.09
C VAL A 81 5.22 2.90 -5.70
N GLY A 82 6.33 3.37 -5.13
CA GLY A 82 6.34 4.05 -3.84
C GLY A 82 6.53 5.55 -4.03
N ARG A 83 5.65 6.34 -3.42
CA ARG A 83 5.75 7.79 -3.44
C ARG A 83 6.09 8.29 -2.04
N ALA A 84 7.24 8.95 -1.90
CA ALA A 84 7.67 9.56 -0.63
C ALA A 84 6.87 10.84 -0.40
N GLY A 85 5.77 10.72 0.33
CA GLY A 85 4.82 11.79 0.62
C GLY A 85 3.39 11.24 0.66
N PRO A 86 2.44 11.99 1.22
CA PRO A 86 1.05 11.51 1.38
C PRO A 86 0.22 11.55 0.09
N GLY A 87 0.45 12.53 -0.78
CA GLY A 87 -0.36 12.69 -1.99
C GLY A 87 0.09 11.76 -3.10
N VAL A 88 -0.87 11.18 -3.82
CA VAL A 88 -0.64 10.34 -4.99
C VAL A 88 -1.35 10.91 -6.23
N ASP A 89 -1.59 12.22 -6.23
CA ASP A 89 -2.36 12.92 -7.26
C ASP A 89 -1.67 12.85 -8.65
N ASN A 90 -0.36 12.61 -8.66
CA ASN A 90 0.44 12.46 -9.88
C ASN A 90 0.69 10.98 -10.25
N VAL A 91 -0.05 10.05 -9.64
CA VAL A 91 -0.03 8.62 -9.97
C VAL A 91 -1.42 8.23 -10.50
N ASP A 92 -1.48 7.60 -11.65
CA ASP A 92 -2.72 6.98 -12.11
C ASP A 92 -2.92 5.67 -11.32
N VAL A 93 -3.54 5.81 -10.14
CA VAL A 93 -3.77 4.71 -9.21
C VAL A 93 -4.66 3.63 -9.85
N GLU A 94 -5.64 4.05 -10.66
CA GLU A 94 -6.54 3.13 -11.32
C GLU A 94 -5.82 2.30 -12.38
N ALA A 95 -5.00 2.93 -13.22
CA ALA A 95 -4.19 2.22 -14.22
C ALA A 95 -3.20 1.26 -13.54
N ALA A 96 -2.56 1.70 -12.44
CA ALA A 96 -1.66 0.84 -11.66
C ALA A 96 -2.42 -0.39 -11.14
N THR A 97 -3.62 -0.18 -10.60
CA THR A 97 -4.46 -1.25 -10.05
C THR A 97 -4.85 -2.25 -11.15
N ARG A 98 -5.29 -1.75 -12.32
CA ARG A 98 -5.64 -2.61 -13.46
C ARG A 98 -4.45 -3.48 -13.91
N LYS A 99 -3.23 -2.97 -13.76
CA LYS A 99 -1.99 -3.69 -14.13
C LYS A 99 -1.41 -4.53 -12.99
N GLY A 100 -2.07 -4.57 -11.84
CA GLY A 100 -1.60 -5.31 -10.67
C GLY A 100 -0.38 -4.69 -9.99
N VAL A 101 -0.20 -3.38 -10.17
CA VAL A 101 0.92 -2.63 -9.56
C VAL A 101 0.43 -1.98 -8.27
N LEU A 102 1.11 -2.25 -7.16
CA LEU A 102 0.80 -1.61 -5.88
C LEU A 102 1.27 -0.16 -5.89
N VAL A 103 0.44 0.72 -5.36
CA VAL A 103 0.81 2.12 -5.13
C VAL A 103 0.90 2.34 -3.61
N MET A 104 2.04 2.82 -3.17
CA MET A 104 2.35 3.01 -1.75
C MET A 104 2.74 4.46 -1.51
N ASN A 105 2.37 5.00 -0.34
CA ASN A 105 2.72 6.36 0.06
C ASN A 105 3.18 6.42 1.52
N THR A 106 3.60 7.61 1.96
CA THR A 106 3.99 7.85 3.35
C THR A 106 3.05 8.92 3.93
N PRO A 107 1.93 8.51 4.53
CA PRO A 107 0.89 9.46 4.91
C PRO A 107 1.24 10.36 6.10
N THR A 108 2.30 10.09 6.84
CA THR A 108 2.62 10.81 8.07
C THR A 108 3.94 11.59 8.02
N GLY A 109 4.83 11.26 7.09
CA GLY A 109 6.22 11.72 7.12
C GLY A 109 6.42 13.23 6.99
N ASN A 110 5.47 13.94 6.38
CA ASN A 110 5.58 15.38 6.14
C ASN A 110 4.59 16.23 6.97
N SER A 111 3.83 15.64 7.89
CA SER A 111 2.75 16.34 8.60
C SER A 111 3.24 17.58 9.36
N LEU A 112 4.36 17.44 10.04
CA LEU A 112 4.95 18.53 10.82
C LEU A 112 5.40 19.69 9.91
N SER A 113 6.08 19.35 8.82
CA SER A 113 6.58 20.36 7.86
C SER A 113 5.43 21.15 7.24
N ALA A 114 4.36 20.47 6.85
CA ALA A 114 3.17 21.12 6.30
C ALA A 114 2.50 22.04 7.33
N ALA A 115 2.45 21.59 8.59
CA ALA A 115 1.88 22.40 9.68
C ALA A 115 2.72 23.66 9.92
N GLU A 116 4.04 23.53 9.93
CA GLU A 116 4.95 24.67 10.14
C GLU A 116 4.84 25.67 8.99
N LEU A 117 4.78 25.20 7.75
CA LEU A 117 4.56 26.10 6.60
C LEU A 117 3.23 26.84 6.73
N THR A 118 2.16 26.13 7.11
CA THR A 118 0.85 26.75 7.31
C THR A 118 0.91 27.86 8.35
N CYS A 119 1.56 27.61 9.50
CA CYS A 119 1.73 28.62 10.55
C CYS A 119 2.52 29.82 10.03
N GLY A 120 3.60 29.57 9.28
CA GLY A 120 4.38 30.62 8.65
C GLY A 120 3.54 31.45 7.66
N MET A 121 2.69 30.80 6.88
CA MET A 121 1.79 31.46 5.94
C MET A 121 0.75 32.34 6.67
N ILE A 122 0.21 31.88 7.80
CA ILE A 122 -0.71 32.68 8.62
C ILE A 122 0.00 33.96 9.12
N LEU A 123 1.21 33.82 9.64
CA LEU A 123 2.03 34.95 10.11
C LEU A 123 2.36 35.93 8.99
N CYS A 124 2.78 35.40 7.84
CA CYS A 124 3.07 36.20 6.65
C CYS A 124 1.85 36.96 6.16
N LEU A 125 0.69 36.32 6.20
CA LEU A 125 -0.58 36.90 5.77
C LEU A 125 -1.01 38.03 6.74
N ALA A 126 -0.91 37.80 8.03
CA ALA A 126 -1.28 38.78 9.07
C ALA A 126 -0.43 40.05 8.98
N ARG A 127 0.82 39.95 8.61
CA ARG A 127 1.79 41.04 8.64
C ARG A 127 2.32 41.44 7.25
N GLN A 128 1.84 40.82 6.16
CA GLN A 128 2.24 41.10 4.78
C GLN A 128 3.78 41.04 4.58
N ILE A 129 4.42 40.05 5.25
CA ILE A 129 5.90 39.96 5.31
C ILE A 129 6.52 39.82 3.91
N PRO A 130 6.04 38.91 3.01
CA PRO A 130 6.66 38.79 1.68
C PRO A 130 6.60 40.06 0.85
N GLN A 131 5.45 40.76 0.85
CA GLN A 131 5.26 42.00 0.10
C GLN A 131 6.17 43.10 0.65
N ALA A 132 6.23 43.22 1.99
CA ALA A 132 7.10 44.21 2.64
C ALA A 132 8.58 43.94 2.32
N ALA A 133 9.00 42.68 2.39
CA ALA A 133 10.38 42.28 2.08
C ALA A 133 10.73 42.57 0.63
N ALA A 134 9.83 42.27 -0.30
CA ALA A 134 10.03 42.57 -1.72
C ALA A 134 10.16 44.09 -1.95
N SER A 135 9.31 44.88 -1.30
CA SER A 135 9.33 46.37 -1.37
C SER A 135 10.69 46.93 -0.89
N MET A 136 11.24 46.36 0.19
CA MET A 136 12.56 46.77 0.70
C MET A 136 13.67 46.55 -0.36
N LYS A 137 13.60 45.43 -1.07
CA LYS A 137 14.57 45.10 -2.12
C LYS A 137 14.47 46.09 -3.32
N GLU A 138 13.30 46.69 -3.48
CA GLU A 138 13.06 47.76 -4.50
C GLU A 138 13.49 49.15 -3.99
N GLY A 139 14.06 49.27 -2.81
CA GLY A 139 14.53 50.53 -2.25
C GLY A 139 13.43 51.36 -1.58
N LYS A 140 12.26 50.79 -1.32
CA LYS A 140 11.10 51.49 -0.72
C LYS A 140 11.10 51.36 0.80
N TRP A 141 10.45 52.33 1.50
CA TRP A 141 10.33 52.38 2.94
C TRP A 141 8.86 52.68 3.32
N ASP A 142 7.94 51.72 3.02
CA ASP A 142 6.49 51.97 3.02
C ASP A 142 5.83 51.43 4.31
N ARG A 143 6.21 51.93 5.49
CA ARG A 143 5.72 51.45 6.78
C ARG A 143 4.18 51.46 6.88
N LYS A 144 3.53 52.54 6.42
CA LYS A 144 2.06 52.66 6.52
C LYS A 144 1.32 51.69 5.61
N LYS A 145 1.91 51.38 4.44
CA LYS A 145 1.30 50.45 3.48
C LYS A 145 1.17 49.05 4.02
N TYR A 146 2.13 48.60 4.86
CA TYR A 146 2.19 47.25 5.38
C TYR A 146 1.75 47.16 6.86
N MET A 147 0.82 48.04 7.25
CA MET A 147 0.20 47.93 8.59
C MET A 147 -0.67 46.69 8.64
N GLY A 148 -0.27 45.71 9.44
CA GLY A 148 -0.96 44.43 9.56
C GLY A 148 -1.82 44.32 10.81
N MET A 149 -2.07 43.10 11.22
CA MET A 149 -2.89 42.80 12.42
C MET A 149 -2.14 41.87 13.36
N GLU A 150 -2.45 41.98 14.66
CA GLU A 150 -2.00 41.01 15.66
C GLU A 150 -2.86 39.76 15.58
N LEU A 151 -2.27 38.59 15.89
CA LEU A 151 -3.01 37.34 15.97
C LEU A 151 -3.67 37.14 17.32
N ASN A 152 -3.15 37.77 18.36
CA ASN A 152 -3.64 37.64 19.72
C ASN A 152 -5.12 38.01 19.78
N GLY A 153 -5.97 37.12 20.35
CA GLY A 153 -7.40 37.33 20.46
C GLY A 153 -8.20 37.06 19.18
N LYS A 154 -7.53 36.83 18.03
CA LYS A 154 -8.20 36.50 16.77
C LYS A 154 -8.65 35.03 16.76
N THR A 155 -9.68 34.73 15.99
CA THR A 155 -10.23 33.37 15.86
C THR A 155 -9.70 32.70 14.57
N LEU A 156 -9.15 31.50 14.74
CA LEU A 156 -8.70 30.64 13.65
C LEU A 156 -9.67 29.47 13.50
N GLY A 157 -10.31 29.37 12.35
CA GLY A 157 -11.10 28.20 11.96
C GLY A 157 -10.22 27.17 11.31
N VAL A 158 -10.20 25.94 11.86
CA VAL A 158 -9.39 24.83 11.35
C VAL A 158 -10.35 23.78 10.77
N LEU A 159 -10.37 23.66 9.45
CA LEU A 159 -11.25 22.71 8.77
C LEU A 159 -10.43 21.45 8.43
N GLY A 160 -10.69 20.38 9.16
CA GLY A 160 -9.87 19.17 9.18
C GLY A 160 -8.97 19.16 10.43
N LEU A 161 -9.26 18.24 11.35
CA LEU A 161 -8.60 18.15 12.66
C LEU A 161 -7.74 16.89 12.78
N GLY A 162 -7.22 16.44 11.64
CA GLY A 162 -6.24 15.35 11.58
C GLY A 162 -4.87 15.81 12.05
N ARG A 163 -3.84 15.08 11.66
CA ARG A 163 -2.45 15.34 12.11
C ARG A 163 -2.01 16.79 11.87
N ILE A 164 -2.21 17.29 10.66
CA ILE A 164 -1.75 18.65 10.30
C ILE A 164 -2.59 19.71 11.02
N GLY A 165 -3.91 19.61 10.96
CA GLY A 165 -4.82 20.59 11.59
C GLY A 165 -4.57 20.72 13.10
N ARG A 166 -4.33 19.60 13.77
CA ARG A 166 -3.99 19.58 15.21
C ARG A 166 -2.67 20.34 15.48
N GLU A 167 -1.64 20.07 14.67
CA GLU A 167 -0.33 20.72 14.84
C GLU A 167 -0.41 22.22 14.57
N VAL A 168 -1.21 22.64 13.60
CA VAL A 168 -1.45 24.06 13.31
C VAL A 168 -2.21 24.72 14.49
N ALA A 169 -3.29 24.12 14.95
CA ALA A 169 -4.12 24.66 16.05
C ALA A 169 -3.25 24.88 17.29
N THR A 170 -2.50 23.85 17.70
CA THR A 170 -1.65 23.89 18.90
C THR A 170 -0.61 25.02 18.82
N ARG A 171 0.03 25.18 17.65
CA ARG A 171 1.04 26.24 17.47
C ARG A 171 0.42 27.63 17.45
N MET A 172 -0.72 27.80 16.81
CA MET A 172 -1.35 29.10 16.71
C MET A 172 -1.99 29.55 18.03
N GLN A 173 -2.36 28.60 18.92
CA GLN A 173 -2.78 28.91 20.29
C GLN A 173 -1.65 29.60 21.05
N ALA A 174 -0.38 29.27 20.78
CA ALA A 174 0.77 29.94 21.41
C ALA A 174 0.90 31.42 20.98
N PHE A 175 0.27 31.77 19.83
CA PHE A 175 0.17 33.18 19.40
C PHE A 175 -1.11 33.87 19.95
N GLY A 176 -1.79 33.23 20.91
CA GLY A 176 -2.97 33.79 21.54
C GLY A 176 -4.24 33.70 20.69
N MET A 177 -4.25 32.87 19.64
CA MET A 177 -5.46 32.69 18.82
C MET A 177 -6.45 31.76 19.52
N LYS A 178 -7.72 32.04 19.35
CA LYS A 178 -8.82 31.14 19.69
C LYS A 178 -8.98 30.17 18.52
N THR A 179 -9.05 28.86 18.80
CA THR A 179 -9.16 27.84 17.75
C THR A 179 -10.51 27.15 17.82
N ILE A 180 -11.27 27.26 16.73
CA ILE A 180 -12.50 26.52 16.49
C ILE A 180 -12.31 25.67 15.25
N GLY A 181 -13.12 24.65 15.04
CA GLY A 181 -12.90 23.79 13.89
C GLY A 181 -14.04 22.85 13.60
N TYR A 182 -13.86 22.12 12.52
CA TYR A 182 -14.81 21.10 12.06
C TYR A 182 -14.06 19.91 11.50
N ASP A 183 -14.53 18.72 11.84
CA ASP A 183 -14.06 17.46 11.27
C ASP A 183 -15.20 16.44 11.35
N PRO A 184 -15.53 15.72 10.25
CA PRO A 184 -16.61 14.74 10.30
C PRO A 184 -16.26 13.43 11.01
N ILE A 185 -14.97 13.19 11.30
CA ILE A 185 -14.47 11.93 11.86
C ILE A 185 -14.00 12.13 13.31
N ILE A 186 -13.24 13.19 13.56
CA ILE A 186 -12.69 13.48 14.90
C ILE A 186 -13.84 13.98 15.80
N THR A 187 -13.98 13.40 16.98
CA THR A 187 -15.06 13.80 17.90
C THR A 187 -14.77 15.13 18.59
N PRO A 188 -15.81 15.86 19.03
CA PRO A 188 -15.60 17.09 19.80
C PRO A 188 -14.77 16.88 21.07
N GLU A 189 -14.94 15.74 21.76
CA GLU A 189 -14.18 15.41 22.96
C GLU A 189 -12.68 15.24 22.61
N ALA A 190 -12.39 14.59 21.50
CA ALA A 190 -11.00 14.41 21.04
C ALA A 190 -10.37 15.76 20.68
N SER A 191 -11.09 16.63 19.97
CA SER A 191 -10.54 17.94 19.57
C SER A 191 -10.36 18.87 20.77
N ALA A 192 -11.20 18.76 21.79
CA ALA A 192 -11.06 19.52 23.03
C ALA A 192 -9.73 19.22 23.74
N THR A 193 -9.20 18.00 23.61
CA THR A 193 -7.91 17.62 24.24
C THR A 193 -6.73 18.43 23.70
N PHE A 194 -6.84 18.98 22.48
CA PHE A 194 -5.81 19.86 21.92
C PHE A 194 -6.31 21.29 21.68
N GLY A 195 -7.33 21.69 22.46
CA GLY A 195 -7.74 23.09 22.56
C GLY A 195 -8.62 23.60 21.42
N VAL A 196 -9.25 22.72 20.63
CA VAL A 196 -10.13 23.13 19.52
C VAL A 196 -11.58 22.88 19.90
N GLU A 197 -12.40 23.94 19.86
CA GLU A 197 -13.84 23.85 19.99
C GLU A 197 -14.44 23.45 18.65
N GLN A 198 -15.03 22.24 18.56
CA GLN A 198 -15.68 21.80 17.33
C GLN A 198 -17.09 22.35 17.22
N LEU A 199 -17.43 22.84 16.02
CA LEU A 199 -18.72 23.47 15.73
C LEU A 199 -19.21 23.04 14.35
N PRO A 200 -20.52 23.07 14.09
CA PRO A 200 -20.99 22.93 12.71
C PRO A 200 -20.44 24.06 11.82
N LEU A 201 -20.22 23.76 10.55
CA LEU A 201 -19.64 24.72 9.59
C LEU A 201 -20.38 26.06 9.56
N GLU A 202 -21.72 26.03 9.68
CA GLU A 202 -22.55 27.24 9.65
C GLU A 202 -22.25 28.19 10.83
N GLN A 203 -21.73 27.65 11.94
CA GLN A 203 -21.33 28.47 13.09
C GLN A 203 -19.87 28.94 12.98
N ILE A 204 -19.05 28.26 12.14
CA ILE A 204 -17.65 28.61 11.96
C ILE A 204 -17.50 29.84 11.06
N TRP A 205 -18.22 29.87 9.92
CA TRP A 205 -18.04 30.91 8.90
C TRP A 205 -18.07 32.33 9.49
N PRO A 206 -19.10 32.72 10.28
CA PRO A 206 -19.18 34.11 10.77
C PRO A 206 -18.25 34.44 11.93
N ARG A 207 -17.54 33.45 12.51
CA ARG A 207 -16.73 33.65 13.70
C ARG A 207 -15.24 33.81 13.42
N CYS A 208 -14.79 33.49 12.22
CA CYS A 208 -13.34 33.37 11.91
C CYS A 208 -12.74 34.65 11.37
N ASP A 209 -11.60 35.05 11.91
CA ASP A 209 -10.71 36.04 11.33
C ASP A 209 -9.81 35.36 10.28
N PHE A 210 -9.41 34.10 10.53
CA PHE A 210 -8.62 33.26 9.64
C PHE A 210 -9.28 31.90 9.50
N ILE A 211 -9.25 31.32 8.29
CA ILE A 211 -9.67 29.94 8.02
C ILE A 211 -8.52 29.22 7.34
N THR A 212 -8.15 28.06 7.87
CA THR A 212 -7.15 27.17 7.27
C THR A 212 -7.77 25.78 7.04
N VAL A 213 -7.48 25.21 5.87
CA VAL A 213 -8.06 23.92 5.46
C VAL A 213 -7.00 22.83 5.51
N HIS A 214 -7.36 21.68 6.09
CA HIS A 214 -6.48 20.52 6.27
C HIS A 214 -7.24 19.22 6.00
N THR A 215 -7.97 19.18 4.89
CA THR A 215 -8.75 18.01 4.45
C THR A 215 -8.14 17.41 3.18
N PRO A 216 -8.40 16.13 2.91
CA PRO A 216 -8.12 15.63 1.56
C PRO A 216 -9.11 16.22 0.55
N LEU A 217 -8.76 16.18 -0.73
CA LEU A 217 -9.68 16.58 -1.80
C LEU A 217 -10.61 15.40 -2.11
N LEU A 218 -11.87 15.57 -1.74
CA LEU A 218 -12.94 14.59 -1.91
C LEU A 218 -14.13 15.30 -2.57
N PRO A 219 -15.11 14.59 -3.12
CA PRO A 219 -16.33 15.24 -3.61
C PRO A 219 -17.00 16.12 -2.55
N SER A 220 -16.92 15.74 -1.27
CA SER A 220 -17.52 16.50 -0.14
C SER A 220 -16.69 17.71 0.31
N THR A 221 -15.40 17.79 -0.07
CA THR A 221 -14.52 18.91 0.31
C THR A 221 -14.13 19.76 -0.89
N MET A 222 -14.45 19.34 -2.09
CA MET A 222 -14.25 20.13 -3.30
C MET A 222 -15.14 21.38 -3.22
N GLY A 223 -14.53 22.56 -3.37
CA GLY A 223 -15.24 23.83 -3.26
C GLY A 223 -15.85 24.08 -1.89
N LEU A 224 -15.21 23.59 -0.83
CA LEU A 224 -15.67 23.81 0.55
C LEU A 224 -15.76 25.30 0.87
N LEU A 225 -14.79 26.10 0.37
CA LEU A 225 -14.91 27.55 0.34
C LEU A 225 -15.29 27.96 -1.09
N ASN A 226 -16.47 28.55 -1.22
CA ASN A 226 -17.07 28.95 -2.50
C ASN A 226 -17.83 30.28 -2.31
N ASP A 227 -18.50 30.76 -3.35
CA ASP A 227 -19.25 32.02 -3.26
C ASP A 227 -20.23 32.03 -2.09
N SER A 228 -20.97 30.95 -1.90
CA SER A 228 -21.98 30.84 -0.84
C SER A 228 -21.36 30.88 0.57
N THR A 229 -20.26 30.14 0.77
CA THR A 229 -19.61 30.09 2.10
C THR A 229 -18.81 31.37 2.38
N PHE A 230 -18.18 31.99 1.36
CA PHE A 230 -17.54 33.31 1.53
C PHE A 230 -18.56 34.35 1.97
N ALA A 231 -19.77 34.32 1.40
CA ALA A 231 -20.84 35.27 1.80
C ALA A 231 -21.23 35.15 3.27
N LYS A 232 -21.05 33.97 3.87
CA LYS A 232 -21.37 33.72 5.29
C LYS A 232 -20.21 34.10 6.21
N CYS A 233 -19.01 34.28 5.66
CA CYS A 233 -17.84 34.62 6.46
C CYS A 233 -17.88 36.08 6.94
N ARG A 234 -17.12 36.34 8.01
CA ARG A 234 -16.85 37.71 8.43
C ARG A 234 -16.13 38.44 7.31
N ARG A 235 -16.57 39.67 7.03
CA ARG A 235 -15.93 40.50 6.01
C ARG A 235 -14.45 40.71 6.33
N GLY A 236 -13.57 40.50 5.34
CA GLY A 236 -12.14 40.61 5.54
C GLY A 236 -11.47 39.31 6.01
N VAL A 237 -12.20 38.19 6.02
CA VAL A 237 -11.65 36.90 6.41
C VAL A 237 -10.38 36.57 5.63
N GLN A 238 -9.39 36.00 6.32
CA GLN A 238 -8.12 35.59 5.72
C GLN A 238 -8.16 34.07 5.52
N VAL A 239 -7.74 33.58 4.34
CA VAL A 239 -7.86 32.15 3.98
C VAL A 239 -6.49 31.56 3.69
N VAL A 240 -6.21 30.38 4.24
CA VAL A 240 -4.95 29.65 4.03
C VAL A 240 -5.26 28.25 3.50
N ASN A 241 -4.64 27.90 2.38
CA ASN A 241 -4.74 26.55 1.82
C ASN A 241 -3.33 26.00 1.53
N CYS A 242 -2.85 25.12 2.43
CA CYS A 242 -1.64 24.33 2.25
C CYS A 242 -1.99 22.84 2.15
N ALA A 243 -3.24 22.50 1.81
CA ALA A 243 -3.73 21.11 1.75
C ALA A 243 -3.78 20.61 0.31
N ARG A 244 -4.84 20.95 -0.43
CA ARG A 244 -5.02 20.54 -1.84
C ARG A 244 -5.71 21.66 -2.61
N GLY A 245 -5.30 21.87 -3.85
CA GLY A 245 -6.02 22.73 -4.79
C GLY A 245 -7.43 22.20 -5.01
N GLY A 246 -8.39 23.10 -5.17
CA GLY A 246 -9.79 22.77 -5.36
C GLY A 246 -10.64 22.72 -4.09
N ILE A 247 -10.03 22.64 -2.90
CA ILE A 247 -10.79 22.76 -1.63
C ILE A 247 -11.35 24.17 -1.53
N VAL A 248 -10.55 25.16 -1.89
CA VAL A 248 -11.00 26.54 -2.06
C VAL A 248 -11.25 26.74 -3.57
N ASP A 249 -12.48 27.16 -3.91
CA ASP A 249 -12.81 27.53 -5.30
C ASP A 249 -12.02 28.79 -5.67
N GLU A 250 -11.08 28.66 -6.60
CA GLU A 250 -10.16 29.74 -6.97
C GLU A 250 -10.88 30.94 -7.60
N GLY A 251 -11.91 30.69 -8.40
CA GLY A 251 -12.74 31.75 -8.97
C GLY A 251 -13.52 32.51 -7.91
N ALA A 252 -14.14 31.79 -6.97
CA ALA A 252 -14.88 32.39 -5.85
C ALA A 252 -13.93 33.16 -4.94
N LEU A 253 -12.73 32.64 -4.69
CA LEU A 253 -11.71 33.33 -3.89
C LEU A 253 -11.31 34.66 -4.54
N LEU A 254 -11.09 34.66 -5.86
CA LEU A 254 -10.72 35.87 -6.58
C LEU A 254 -11.84 36.93 -6.51
N ARG A 255 -13.11 36.51 -6.67
CA ARG A 255 -14.25 37.40 -6.53
C ARG A 255 -14.35 37.97 -5.10
N ALA A 256 -14.14 37.13 -4.09
CA ALA A 256 -14.18 37.54 -2.67
C ALA A 256 -13.04 38.52 -2.34
N LEU A 257 -11.85 38.31 -2.92
CA LEU A 257 -10.72 39.23 -2.75
C LEU A 257 -11.01 40.59 -3.40
N ARG A 258 -11.58 40.61 -4.62
CA ARG A 258 -11.91 41.81 -5.34
C ARG A 258 -12.99 42.66 -4.65
N SER A 259 -13.97 42.00 -4.00
CA SER A 259 -15.03 42.68 -3.27
C SER A 259 -14.62 43.08 -1.84
N GLY A 260 -13.49 42.56 -1.34
CA GLY A 260 -13.06 42.76 0.04
C GLY A 260 -13.75 41.82 1.04
N GLN A 261 -14.60 40.92 0.59
CA GLN A 261 -15.21 39.90 1.46
C GLN A 261 -14.11 38.99 2.05
N CYS A 262 -13.11 38.65 1.23
CA CYS A 262 -11.87 38.03 1.68
C CYS A 262 -10.79 39.11 1.72
N GLY A 263 -10.10 39.28 2.84
CA GLY A 263 -9.07 40.30 3.02
C GLY A 263 -7.71 39.89 2.47
N GLY A 264 -7.47 38.59 2.33
CA GLY A 264 -6.21 38.06 1.81
C GLY A 264 -6.22 36.54 1.83
N ALA A 265 -5.29 35.97 1.09
CA ALA A 265 -5.15 34.52 1.01
C ALA A 265 -3.68 34.11 0.95
N ALA A 266 -3.39 32.93 1.50
CA ALA A 266 -2.08 32.29 1.39
C ALA A 266 -2.26 30.88 0.83
N LEU A 267 -1.65 30.64 -0.34
CA LEU A 267 -1.87 29.42 -1.12
C LEU A 267 -0.55 28.71 -1.39
N ASP A 268 -0.45 27.48 -0.95
CA ASP A 268 0.68 26.59 -1.29
C ASP A 268 0.30 25.63 -2.42
N VAL A 269 -0.99 25.53 -2.73
CA VAL A 269 -1.55 24.55 -3.66
C VAL A 269 -2.58 25.19 -4.59
N PHE A 270 -2.73 24.61 -5.78
CA PHE A 270 -3.63 25.13 -6.83
C PHE A 270 -4.35 23.97 -7.51
N THR A 271 -5.51 24.27 -8.10
CA THR A 271 -6.28 23.30 -8.90
C THR A 271 -5.44 22.75 -10.06
N GLN A 272 -4.64 23.62 -10.67
CA GLN A 272 -3.65 23.23 -11.68
C GLN A 272 -2.26 23.69 -11.22
N GLU A 273 -1.32 22.77 -11.15
CA GLU A 273 0.04 23.05 -10.70
C GLU A 273 1.07 22.68 -11.77
N PRO A 274 1.87 23.63 -12.25
CA PRO A 274 1.87 25.07 -11.88
C PRO A 274 0.64 25.81 -12.41
N PRO A 275 0.16 26.86 -11.70
CA PRO A 275 -1.03 27.59 -12.12
C PRO A 275 -0.78 28.35 -13.43
N LYS A 276 -1.61 28.08 -14.43
CA LYS A 276 -1.55 28.78 -15.72
C LYS A 276 -2.21 30.17 -15.61
N ASP A 277 -3.38 30.21 -14.95
CA ASP A 277 -4.03 31.46 -14.60
C ASP A 277 -3.26 32.11 -13.45
N ARG A 278 -2.80 33.33 -13.65
CA ARG A 278 -1.94 34.03 -12.70
C ARG A 278 -2.68 35.10 -11.89
N ASP A 279 -4.00 35.24 -12.05
CA ASP A 279 -4.76 36.30 -11.39
C ASP A 279 -4.64 36.26 -9.87
N LEU A 280 -4.75 35.07 -9.29
CA LEU A 280 -4.55 34.88 -7.83
C LEU A 280 -3.08 35.12 -7.43
N VAL A 281 -2.14 34.57 -8.19
CA VAL A 281 -0.71 34.68 -7.89
C VAL A 281 -0.26 36.16 -7.93
N ASN A 282 -0.84 36.94 -8.82
CA ASN A 282 -0.49 38.37 -9.02
C ASN A 282 -1.30 39.30 -8.12
N HIS A 283 -2.32 38.80 -7.41
CA HIS A 283 -3.16 39.63 -6.55
C HIS A 283 -2.34 40.18 -5.37
N PRO A 284 -2.40 41.48 -5.06
CA PRO A 284 -1.54 42.11 -4.04
C PRO A 284 -1.78 41.54 -2.61
N ASN A 285 -2.96 41.03 -2.33
CA ASN A 285 -3.32 40.46 -1.02
C ASN A 285 -3.20 38.95 -0.99
N VAL A 286 -2.52 38.32 -1.96
CA VAL A 286 -2.32 36.88 -2.01
C VAL A 286 -0.83 36.56 -1.92
N ILE A 287 -0.51 35.59 -1.07
CA ILE A 287 0.84 35.03 -0.92
C ILE A 287 0.78 33.61 -1.50
N CYS A 288 1.72 33.28 -2.38
CA CYS A 288 1.77 31.97 -3.03
C CYS A 288 3.13 31.33 -2.84
N CYS A 289 3.11 30.03 -2.59
CA CYS A 289 4.30 29.18 -2.59
C CYS A 289 4.10 28.03 -3.58
N PRO A 290 5.20 27.49 -4.16
CA PRO A 290 5.09 26.44 -5.17
C PRO A 290 5.05 25.04 -4.56
N HIS A 291 4.03 24.77 -3.75
CA HIS A 291 3.74 23.47 -3.12
C HIS A 291 4.92 23.00 -2.24
N LEU A 292 5.26 23.81 -1.23
CA LEU A 292 6.42 23.59 -0.35
C LEU A 292 6.09 22.85 0.95
N GLY A 293 4.84 22.41 1.14
CA GLY A 293 4.39 21.81 2.40
C GLY A 293 5.29 20.68 2.92
N ALA A 294 5.82 19.84 2.01
CA ALA A 294 6.71 18.74 2.35
C ALA A 294 8.20 19.04 2.08
N SER A 295 8.54 20.27 1.71
CA SER A 295 9.88 20.59 1.20
C SER A 295 10.84 21.00 2.32
N THR A 296 11.06 20.10 3.28
CA THR A 296 12.09 20.21 4.31
C THR A 296 13.01 18.99 4.23
N GLN A 297 14.26 19.15 4.65
CA GLN A 297 15.23 18.06 4.68
C GLN A 297 14.72 16.90 5.56
N GLU A 298 14.13 17.26 6.69
CA GLU A 298 13.60 16.29 7.66
C GLU A 298 12.43 15.49 7.07
N ALA A 299 11.47 16.15 6.43
CA ALA A 299 10.33 15.46 5.81
C ALA A 299 10.80 14.55 4.68
N GLN A 300 11.70 15.03 3.83
CA GLN A 300 12.23 14.23 2.72
C GLN A 300 12.96 12.99 3.23
N SER A 301 13.77 13.14 4.27
CA SER A 301 14.48 12.01 4.90
C SER A 301 13.50 11.01 5.51
N ARG A 302 12.53 11.48 6.31
CA ARG A 302 11.52 10.60 6.92
C ARG A 302 10.71 9.85 5.87
N CYS A 303 10.19 10.56 4.86
CA CYS A 303 9.38 9.95 3.82
C CYS A 303 10.19 8.94 2.99
N GLY A 304 11.45 9.26 2.69
CA GLY A 304 12.35 8.36 1.96
C GLY A 304 12.60 7.06 2.72
N LYS A 305 12.90 7.16 4.02
CA LYS A 305 13.11 5.99 4.87
C LYS A 305 11.84 5.16 5.00
N GLU A 306 10.71 5.81 5.26
CA GLU A 306 9.42 5.16 5.46
C GLU A 306 9.02 4.38 4.20
N ILE A 307 9.09 4.99 3.01
CA ILE A 307 8.69 4.30 1.78
C ILE A 307 9.63 3.13 1.45
N ALA A 308 10.93 3.28 1.71
CA ALA A 308 11.89 2.19 1.50
C ALA A 308 11.58 0.99 2.42
N MET A 309 11.29 1.24 3.68
CA MET A 309 10.92 0.20 4.64
C MET A 309 9.61 -0.49 4.23
N GLN A 310 8.60 0.28 3.85
CA GLN A 310 7.31 -0.26 3.39
C GLN A 310 7.47 -1.17 2.17
N ILE A 311 8.33 -0.78 1.23
CA ILE A 311 8.60 -1.58 0.03
C ILE A 311 9.31 -2.89 0.41
N VAL A 312 10.28 -2.84 1.33
CA VAL A 312 10.97 -4.04 1.82
C VAL A 312 9.97 -4.97 2.54
N ASP A 313 9.12 -4.42 3.39
CA ASP A 313 8.10 -5.20 4.10
C ASP A 313 7.11 -5.86 3.11
N MET A 314 6.71 -5.13 2.08
CA MET A 314 5.86 -5.66 1.00
C MET A 314 6.58 -6.79 0.25
N ALA A 315 7.83 -6.57 -0.15
CA ALA A 315 8.61 -7.55 -0.93
C ALA A 315 8.91 -8.81 -0.12
N THR A 316 9.04 -8.70 1.20
CA THR A 316 9.29 -9.85 2.08
C THR A 316 7.99 -10.46 2.65
N GLY A 317 6.83 -9.91 2.28
CA GLY A 317 5.52 -10.41 2.77
C GLY A 317 5.21 -10.08 4.23
N LYS A 318 5.92 -9.14 4.83
CA LYS A 318 5.72 -8.75 6.23
C LYS A 318 4.53 -7.82 6.43
N GLY A 319 4.21 -6.99 5.41
CA GLY A 319 3.11 -6.06 5.53
C GLY A 319 2.88 -5.23 4.27
N LEU A 320 1.77 -4.50 4.28
CA LEU A 320 1.36 -3.62 3.18
C LEU A 320 1.03 -2.20 3.68
N ALA A 321 1.78 -1.74 4.69
CA ALA A 321 1.61 -0.37 5.21
C ALA A 321 1.79 0.64 4.07
N GLY A 322 1.00 1.71 4.10
CA GLY A 322 1.08 2.77 3.10
C GLY A 322 0.47 2.44 1.74
N THR A 323 -0.11 1.25 1.56
CA THR A 323 -0.69 0.88 0.27
C THR A 323 -1.99 1.65 0.02
N VAL A 324 -2.06 2.36 -1.09
CA VAL A 324 -3.19 3.21 -1.48
C VAL A 324 -4.29 2.37 -2.15
N ASN A 325 -3.90 1.48 -3.06
CA ASN A 325 -4.82 0.66 -3.84
C ASN A 325 -4.92 -0.80 -3.35
N GLY A 326 -4.44 -1.07 -2.14
CA GLY A 326 -4.39 -2.42 -1.59
C GLY A 326 -5.27 -2.66 -0.37
N GLN A 327 -6.37 -1.91 -0.22
CA GLN A 327 -7.28 -2.09 0.93
C GLN A 327 -7.74 -3.55 1.06
N ALA A 328 -8.09 -4.16 -0.06
CA ALA A 328 -8.42 -5.58 -0.09
C ALA A 328 -7.23 -6.42 0.41
N LEU A 329 -6.03 -6.15 -0.09
CA LEU A 329 -4.82 -6.90 0.26
C LEU A 329 -4.39 -6.66 1.71
N SER A 330 -4.63 -5.47 2.27
CA SER A 330 -4.35 -5.19 3.69
C SER A 330 -5.18 -6.10 4.61
N LYS A 331 -6.44 -6.32 4.27
CA LYS A 331 -7.29 -7.27 5.00
C LYS A 331 -6.81 -8.71 4.80
N ALA A 332 -6.26 -9.02 3.63
CA ALA A 332 -5.73 -10.37 3.33
C ALA A 332 -4.53 -10.73 4.22
N PHE A 333 -3.73 -9.75 4.64
CA PHE A 333 -2.58 -9.97 5.52
C PHE A 333 -2.95 -9.96 7.02
N ALA A 334 -4.22 -9.74 7.35
CA ALA A 334 -4.67 -9.82 8.74
C ALA A 334 -4.46 -11.24 9.29
N PRO A 335 -4.08 -11.38 10.57
CA PRO A 335 -3.78 -12.70 11.14
C PRO A 335 -4.90 -13.72 10.98
N GLN A 336 -6.15 -13.29 10.99
CA GLN A 336 -7.30 -14.18 10.83
C GLN A 336 -7.54 -14.60 9.38
N THR A 337 -7.05 -13.82 8.40
CA THR A 337 -7.30 -14.05 6.96
C THR A 337 -6.12 -14.73 6.27
N LYS A 338 -4.90 -14.39 6.68
CA LYS A 338 -3.65 -14.85 6.06
C LYS A 338 -3.56 -16.37 5.91
N PRO A 339 -3.90 -17.20 6.93
CA PRO A 339 -3.82 -18.65 6.76
C PRO A 339 -4.76 -19.20 5.69
N TRP A 340 -5.93 -18.60 5.53
CA TRP A 340 -6.90 -19.01 4.50
C TRP A 340 -6.41 -18.68 3.08
N ILE A 341 -5.71 -17.56 2.92
CA ILE A 341 -5.10 -17.19 1.64
C ILE A 341 -3.93 -18.15 1.33
N THR A 342 -3.14 -18.51 2.33
CA THR A 342 -2.08 -19.50 2.18
C THR A 342 -2.67 -20.85 1.77
N LEU A 343 -3.76 -21.28 2.42
CA LEU A 343 -4.48 -22.50 2.05
C LEU A 343 -4.99 -22.43 0.60
N ALA A 344 -5.61 -21.33 0.22
CA ALA A 344 -6.16 -21.16 -1.14
C ALA A 344 -5.07 -21.32 -2.20
N ARG A 345 -3.91 -20.72 -1.96
CA ARG A 345 -2.75 -20.82 -2.86
C ARG A 345 -2.23 -22.26 -2.91
N ALA A 346 -2.10 -22.92 -1.75
CA ALA A 346 -1.64 -24.31 -1.67
C ALA A 346 -2.58 -25.25 -2.43
N LEU A 347 -3.90 -25.09 -2.24
CA LEU A 347 -4.89 -25.90 -2.94
C LEU A 347 -4.86 -25.67 -4.46
N GLY A 348 -4.63 -24.44 -4.89
CA GLY A 348 -4.43 -24.12 -6.31
C GLY A 348 -3.24 -24.87 -6.90
N THR A 349 -2.11 -24.89 -6.18
CA THR A 349 -0.90 -25.61 -6.57
C THR A 349 -1.14 -27.12 -6.65
N VAL A 350 -1.80 -27.68 -5.63
CA VAL A 350 -2.14 -29.12 -5.59
C VAL A 350 -3.06 -29.47 -6.76
N LEU A 351 -4.14 -28.70 -6.97
CA LEU A 351 -5.11 -28.97 -8.03
C LEU A 351 -4.44 -28.94 -9.41
N ARG A 352 -3.63 -27.95 -9.68
CA ARG A 352 -2.87 -27.82 -10.94
C ARG A 352 -1.95 -29.01 -11.18
N THR A 353 -1.24 -29.43 -10.13
CA THR A 353 -0.27 -30.50 -10.22
C THR A 353 -0.96 -31.84 -10.47
N VAL A 354 -2.00 -32.14 -9.71
CA VAL A 354 -2.76 -33.39 -9.83
C VAL A 354 -3.58 -33.42 -11.13
N GLY A 355 -4.13 -32.28 -11.53
CA GLY A 355 -4.90 -32.15 -12.78
C GLY A 355 -4.02 -32.08 -14.04
N LYS A 356 -2.71 -32.04 -13.88
CA LYS A 356 -1.72 -32.00 -14.99
C LYS A 356 -2.03 -30.84 -15.95
N GLN A 357 -2.25 -31.13 -17.22
CA GLN A 357 -2.52 -30.11 -18.23
C GLN A 357 -4.02 -29.99 -18.58
N ALA A 358 -4.90 -30.50 -17.70
CA ALA A 358 -6.33 -30.40 -17.94
C ALA A 358 -6.73 -28.91 -18.08
N GLN A 359 -7.41 -28.60 -19.16
CA GLN A 359 -7.92 -27.26 -19.43
C GLN A 359 -9.36 -27.15 -18.91
N GLY A 360 -9.70 -26.01 -18.38
CA GLY A 360 -11.05 -25.79 -17.85
C GLY A 360 -11.09 -24.66 -16.84
N SER A 361 -12.28 -24.28 -16.45
CA SER A 361 -12.47 -23.29 -15.40
C SER A 361 -12.31 -23.94 -14.03
N VAL A 362 -11.74 -23.20 -13.10
CA VAL A 362 -11.58 -23.63 -11.71
C VAL A 362 -12.66 -22.97 -10.86
N GLN A 363 -13.39 -23.78 -10.14
CA GLN A 363 -14.43 -23.33 -9.21
C GLN A 363 -13.89 -23.33 -7.78
N VAL A 364 -14.18 -22.25 -7.05
CA VAL A 364 -13.77 -22.06 -5.66
C VAL A 364 -15.03 -22.01 -4.80
N CYS A 365 -15.23 -23.01 -3.95
CA CYS A 365 -16.37 -23.11 -3.05
C CYS A 365 -15.90 -22.89 -1.61
N THR A 366 -16.69 -22.16 -0.82
CA THR A 366 -16.36 -21.84 0.57
C THR A 366 -17.52 -22.19 1.50
N LEU A 367 -17.19 -22.66 2.71
CA LEU A 367 -18.15 -22.94 3.76
C LEU A 367 -17.57 -22.41 5.09
N GLY A 368 -18.37 -21.65 5.84
CA GLY A 368 -17.97 -21.14 7.16
C GLY A 368 -17.69 -19.64 7.20
N THR A 369 -17.90 -19.06 8.38
CA THR A 369 -17.82 -17.60 8.61
C THR A 369 -16.46 -16.99 8.27
N PRO A 370 -15.30 -17.59 8.63
CA PRO A 370 -14.01 -16.97 8.29
C PRO A 370 -13.80 -16.78 6.79
N LEU A 371 -14.39 -17.66 5.98
CA LEU A 371 -14.25 -17.64 4.53
C LEU A 371 -15.19 -16.61 3.87
N GLN A 372 -16.27 -16.22 4.54
CA GLN A 372 -17.13 -15.14 4.08
C GLN A 372 -16.37 -13.79 4.09
N GLU A 373 -15.59 -13.56 5.13
CA GLU A 373 -14.76 -12.35 5.26
C GLU A 373 -13.58 -12.37 4.27
N ALA A 374 -13.02 -13.55 4.00
CA ALA A 374 -11.87 -13.72 3.10
C ALA A 374 -12.26 -13.91 1.64
N GLY A 375 -13.56 -14.03 1.32
CA GLY A 375 -14.08 -14.52 0.04
C GLY A 375 -13.51 -13.85 -1.20
N SER A 376 -13.36 -12.52 -1.18
CA SER A 376 -12.86 -11.77 -2.33
C SER A 376 -11.37 -12.00 -2.62
N TYR A 377 -10.61 -12.55 -1.66
CA TYR A 377 -9.16 -12.80 -1.82
C TYR A 377 -8.84 -14.24 -2.18
N LEU A 378 -9.76 -15.16 -1.94
CA LEU A 378 -9.52 -16.60 -2.08
C LEU A 378 -9.38 -16.99 -3.55
N THR A 379 -10.25 -16.49 -4.41
CA THR A 379 -10.21 -16.77 -5.85
C THR A 379 -8.88 -16.31 -6.49
N PRO A 380 -8.42 -15.06 -6.25
CA PRO A 380 -7.09 -14.67 -6.72
C PRO A 380 -5.94 -15.48 -6.13
N ALA A 381 -6.07 -15.92 -4.88
CA ALA A 381 -5.02 -16.72 -4.22
C ALA A 381 -4.93 -18.12 -4.84
N VAL A 382 -6.08 -18.75 -5.16
CA VAL A 382 -6.12 -20.03 -5.89
C VAL A 382 -5.43 -19.86 -7.25
N ALA A 383 -5.81 -18.80 -7.98
CA ALA A 383 -5.21 -18.51 -9.28
C ALA A 383 -3.69 -18.29 -9.18
N ALA A 384 -3.22 -17.68 -8.11
CA ALA A 384 -1.79 -17.46 -7.88
C ALA A 384 -1.01 -18.76 -7.60
N GLY A 385 -1.68 -19.79 -7.12
CA GLY A 385 -1.07 -21.12 -6.91
C GLY A 385 -0.98 -21.96 -8.19
N MET A 386 -1.67 -21.57 -9.24
CA MET A 386 -1.83 -22.43 -10.43
C MET A 386 -0.75 -22.32 -11.52
N PRO A 387 0.01 -21.23 -11.74
CA PRO A 387 0.94 -21.16 -12.86
C PRO A 387 2.09 -22.15 -12.73
N ALA A 388 2.37 -22.85 -13.85
CA ALA A 388 3.61 -23.64 -14.00
C ALA A 388 4.72 -22.71 -14.47
N UNK A 389 5.44 -22.45 -13.72
CA UNK A 389 6.60 -21.75 -14.06
C UNK A 389 7.39 -21.42 -12.92
N UNK A 390 8.24 -21.54 -13.08
CA UNK A 390 9.17 -21.47 -12.06
C UNK A 390 9.21 -20.11 -11.53
N UNK A 391 9.57 -20.04 -10.80
CA UNK A 391 10.05 -19.18 -9.99
C UNK A 391 9.12 -18.19 -9.49
N UNK A 392 8.90 -18.69 -8.67
CA UNK A 392 8.56 -17.68 -8.17
C UNK A 392 8.34 -16.88 -7.27
N UNK A 393 8.96 -16.63 -7.04
CA UNK A 393 9.06 -15.90 -5.94
C UNK A 393 7.81 -15.48 -5.25
N UNK A 394 7.84 -15.71 -4.42
CA UNK A 394 7.00 -15.28 -3.48
C UNK A 394 6.45 -13.91 -3.78
N UNK A 395 6.33 -13.80 -4.62
CA UNK A 395 5.74 -12.55 -4.89
C UNK A 395 4.42 -12.51 -4.43
N UNK A 396 4.55 -11.91 -3.65
CA UNK A 396 3.42 -11.58 -2.97
C UNK A 396 2.14 -11.82 -3.66
N UNK A 397 1.48 -12.04 -3.00
CA UNK A 397 0.15 -12.22 -3.35
C UNK A 397 -0.49 -11.10 -4.06
N UNK A 398 0.20 -10.10 -3.97
CA UNK A 398 -0.32 -8.95 -4.59
C UNK A 398 -0.33 -9.00 -6.06
N UNK A 399 0.49 -9.53 -6.45
CA UNK A 399 0.52 -9.66 -7.83
C UNK A 399 -0.46 -10.69 -8.31
N UNK A 400 -0.85 -11.26 -7.46
CA UNK A 400 -1.79 -12.25 -7.76
C UNK A 400 -3.14 -11.75 -8.23
N UNK A 401 -3.38 -10.80 -7.82
CA UNK A 401 -4.63 -10.24 -8.23
C UNK A 401 -4.66 -9.80 -9.64
N UNK A 402 -3.60 -9.42 -9.96
CA UNK A 402 -3.50 -8.97 -11.28
C UNK A 402 -3.07 -10.07 -12.24
N UNK A 403 -2.61 -10.94 -11.78
CA UNK A 403 -2.18 -12.00 -12.60
C UNK A 403 -3.28 -12.96 -12.98
N UNK A 404 -4.13 -12.86 -12.47
CA UNK A 404 -5.27 -13.65 -12.75
C UNK A 404 -5.89 -13.53 -14.11
N UNK A 405 -5.60 -12.63 -14.58
CA UNK A 405 -6.11 -12.45 -15.90
C UNK A 405 -5.30 -13.16 -16.95
N UNK A 406 -4.33 -13.46 -16.61
CA UNK A 406 -3.52 -14.06 -17.63
C UNK A 406 -3.43 -15.55 -17.54
N UNK A 407 -3.97 -16.01 -16.67
CA UNK A 407 -3.92 -17.43 -16.64
C UNK A 407 -5.08 -17.98 -17.42
N UNK A 408 -4.94 -18.78 -18.03
CA UNK A 408 -5.91 -19.40 -18.82
C UNK A 408 -6.87 -20.27 -18.08
N UNK A 409 -6.64 -20.29 -16.98
CA UNK A 409 -7.62 -20.87 -16.24
C UNK A 409 -8.53 -19.83 -15.73
N GLN A 410 -9.71 -19.89 -16.04
CA GLN A 410 -10.74 -19.03 -15.43
C GLN A 410 -11.06 -19.55 -14.04
N VAL A 411 -10.74 -18.76 -13.04
CA VAL A 411 -11.02 -19.10 -11.65
C VAL A 411 -12.20 -18.25 -11.20
N SER A 412 -13.27 -18.91 -10.73
CA SER A 412 -14.49 -18.21 -10.33
C SER A 412 -15.06 -18.78 -9.02
N PRO A 413 -15.70 -17.93 -8.19
CA PRO A 413 -16.44 -18.45 -7.04
C PRO A 413 -17.65 -19.24 -7.50
N ALA A 414 -17.99 -20.28 -6.76
CA ALA A 414 -19.14 -21.14 -7.06
C ALA A 414 -19.86 -21.51 -5.77
N HIS A 415 -21.16 -21.74 -5.90
CA HIS A 415 -21.95 -22.33 -4.82
C HIS A 415 -22.03 -23.84 -5.08
N GLY A 416 -21.34 -24.58 -4.23
CA GLY A 416 -21.34 -26.04 -4.33
C GLY A 416 -21.97 -26.68 -3.09
N ASP A 417 -22.52 -27.87 -3.30
CA ASP A 417 -23.02 -28.70 -2.19
C ASP A 417 -21.84 -29.34 -1.45
N MET A 418 -21.18 -28.55 -0.58
CA MET A 418 -20.20 -29.12 0.35
C MET A 418 -20.94 -29.72 1.54
N ALA A 419 -20.53 -30.92 1.94
CA ALA A 419 -21.05 -31.56 3.14
C ALA A 419 -20.78 -30.66 4.36
N SER A 420 -21.73 -30.64 5.30
CA SER A 420 -21.63 -29.84 6.52
C SER A 420 -20.33 -30.10 7.28
N GLU A 421 -19.81 -29.03 7.90
CA GLU A 421 -18.58 -29.09 8.72
C GLU A 421 -18.60 -30.28 9.68
N PRO A 422 -17.64 -31.22 9.61
CA PRO A 422 -17.40 -32.08 10.76
C PRO A 422 -16.43 -31.35 11.70
N ASP A 423 -16.74 -31.33 12.97
CA ASP A 423 -15.83 -30.98 14.05
C ASP A 423 -15.42 -29.52 14.26
N GLY A 424 -16.33 -28.56 14.04
CA GLY A 424 -16.12 -27.18 14.50
C GLY A 424 -14.83 -26.50 14.02
N SER A 425 -14.33 -26.88 12.85
CA SER A 425 -13.07 -26.37 12.30
C SER A 425 -13.17 -24.93 11.78
N GLY A 426 -14.35 -24.33 11.83
CA GLY A 426 -14.56 -22.94 11.44
C GLY A 426 -14.65 -22.65 9.95
N GLY A 427 -14.36 -23.63 9.06
CA GLY A 427 -14.55 -23.41 7.64
C GLY A 427 -13.87 -24.44 6.73
N LEU A 428 -14.36 -24.52 5.48
CA LEU A 428 -13.81 -25.38 4.43
C LEU A 428 -13.65 -24.60 3.15
N LEU A 429 -12.55 -24.87 2.45
CA LEU A 429 -12.27 -24.30 1.12
C LEU A 429 -12.06 -25.45 0.14
N GLN A 430 -12.84 -25.46 -0.96
CA GLN A 430 -12.70 -26.45 -2.00
C GLN A 430 -12.38 -25.78 -3.34
N VAL A 431 -11.39 -26.34 -4.03
CA VAL A 431 -11.08 -25.95 -5.40
C VAL A 431 -11.32 -27.16 -6.32
N ALA A 432 -11.98 -26.96 -7.43
CA ALA A 432 -12.35 -28.03 -8.35
C ALA A 432 -12.17 -27.58 -9.80
N LEU A 433 -11.64 -28.48 -10.61
CA LEU A 433 -11.50 -28.26 -12.05
C LEU A 433 -12.77 -28.79 -12.75
N GLN A 434 -13.55 -27.87 -13.30
CA GLN A 434 -14.87 -28.15 -13.86
C GLN A 434 -14.79 -29.19 -14.98
N GLY A 435 -15.71 -30.16 -14.96
CA GLY A 435 -15.77 -31.21 -15.98
C GLY A 435 -14.77 -32.34 -15.76
N THR A 436 -14.06 -32.34 -14.64
CA THR A 436 -13.07 -33.40 -14.27
C THR A 436 -13.32 -33.86 -12.83
N PRO A 437 -12.77 -35.03 -12.45
CA PRO A 437 -12.84 -35.46 -11.05
C PRO A 437 -11.83 -34.73 -10.14
N HIS A 438 -11.00 -33.84 -10.69
CA HIS A 438 -9.93 -33.20 -9.91
C HIS A 438 -10.48 -32.13 -8.99
N ARG A 439 -10.35 -32.35 -7.69
CA ARG A 439 -10.73 -31.40 -6.64
C ARG A 439 -9.88 -31.60 -5.39
N ALA A 440 -9.70 -30.52 -4.64
CA ALA A 440 -8.98 -30.56 -3.36
C ALA A 440 -9.75 -29.70 -2.36
N THR A 441 -9.94 -30.23 -1.15
CA THR A 441 -10.63 -29.54 -0.07
C THR A 441 -9.70 -29.45 1.14
N GLY A 442 -9.64 -28.27 1.75
CA GLY A 442 -8.79 -28.03 2.91
C GLY A 442 -9.44 -27.12 3.94
N THR A 443 -8.75 -26.97 5.05
CA THR A 443 -9.11 -26.06 6.14
C THR A 443 -7.84 -25.51 6.77
N VAL A 444 -8.01 -24.69 7.81
CA VAL A 444 -6.90 -24.16 8.60
C VAL A 444 -7.03 -24.70 10.02
N GLN A 445 -5.96 -25.32 10.52
CA GLN A 445 -5.85 -25.78 11.92
C GLN A 445 -4.80 -24.91 12.63
N GLY A 446 -5.24 -24.06 13.55
CA GLY A 446 -4.39 -23.02 14.11
C GLY A 446 -4.03 -22.01 13.02
N CYS A 447 -2.77 -22.01 12.60
CA CYS A 447 -2.28 -21.20 11.47
C CYS A 447 -1.81 -22.05 10.29
N THR A 448 -2.00 -23.37 10.36
CA THR A 448 -1.47 -24.31 9.36
C THR A 448 -2.54 -24.68 8.34
N PRO A 449 -2.31 -24.46 7.02
CA PRO A 449 -3.17 -25.01 5.99
C PRO A 449 -3.09 -26.53 5.97
N VAL A 450 -4.22 -27.22 5.90
CA VAL A 450 -4.27 -28.68 5.87
C VAL A 450 -5.22 -29.17 4.78
N LEU A 451 -4.87 -30.29 4.17
CA LEU A 451 -5.67 -30.98 3.14
C LEU A 451 -6.59 -31.98 3.82
N ARG A 452 -7.89 -31.92 3.52
CA ARG A 452 -8.89 -32.86 4.05
C ARG A 452 -9.37 -33.89 3.03
N GLU A 453 -9.35 -33.52 1.75
CA GLU A 453 -9.85 -34.40 0.67
C GLU A 453 -9.08 -34.09 -0.62
N LEU A 454 -8.75 -35.14 -1.37
CA LEU A 454 -8.15 -35.02 -2.70
C LEU A 454 -8.84 -36.03 -3.65
N ASN A 455 -9.47 -35.52 -4.71
CA ASN A 455 -10.15 -36.33 -5.75
C ASN A 455 -11.12 -37.36 -5.16
N GLY A 456 -11.89 -36.96 -4.13
CA GLY A 456 -12.88 -37.83 -3.47
C GLY A 456 -12.35 -38.67 -2.33
N ALA A 457 -11.03 -38.72 -2.15
CA ALA A 457 -10.42 -39.51 -1.06
C ALA A 457 -10.19 -38.62 0.18
N THR A 458 -10.86 -38.94 1.28
CA THR A 458 -10.84 -38.15 2.51
C THR A 458 -9.70 -38.63 3.44
N PHE A 459 -8.98 -37.65 4.00
CA PHE A 459 -7.93 -37.86 5.00
C PHE A 459 -8.57 -37.84 6.39
N LYS A 460 -8.48 -38.98 7.14
CA LYS A 460 -8.96 -39.04 8.53
C LYS A 460 -8.23 -38.04 9.42
N GLN A 461 -6.93 -37.93 9.21
CA GLN A 461 -6.08 -36.91 9.84
C GLN A 461 -5.69 -35.94 8.74
N PRO A 462 -6.12 -34.67 8.81
CA PRO A 462 -5.78 -33.70 7.75
C PRO A 462 -4.27 -33.55 7.56
N ALA A 463 -3.85 -33.50 6.32
CA ALA A 463 -2.43 -33.46 5.96
C ALA A 463 -1.91 -32.02 5.85
N PRO A 464 -0.86 -31.63 6.60
CA PRO A 464 -0.29 -30.28 6.49
C PRO A 464 0.20 -29.96 5.07
N LEU A 465 -0.10 -28.75 4.61
CA LEU A 465 0.30 -28.22 3.31
C LEU A 465 1.28 -27.06 3.52
N ALA A 466 2.54 -27.41 3.84
CA ALA A 466 3.57 -26.39 4.11
C ALA A 466 4.95 -26.98 3.83
N GLY A 467 5.83 -26.18 3.23
CA GLY A 467 7.20 -26.56 2.92
C GLY A 467 7.30 -27.61 1.83
N PRO A 468 8.40 -28.38 1.81
CA PRO A 468 8.55 -29.47 0.84
C PRO A 468 7.59 -30.61 1.13
N VAL A 469 6.74 -30.94 0.15
CA VAL A 469 5.70 -31.95 0.28
C VAL A 469 5.77 -32.90 -0.91
N LEU A 470 5.68 -34.20 -0.62
CA LEU A 470 5.55 -35.26 -1.62
C LEU A 470 4.10 -35.77 -1.56
N ILE A 471 3.44 -35.78 -2.72
CA ILE A 471 2.07 -36.31 -2.85
C ILE A 471 2.13 -37.47 -3.84
N TYR A 472 1.60 -38.64 -3.44
CA TYR A 472 1.55 -39.78 -4.35
C TYR A 472 0.22 -40.53 -4.23
N ARG A 473 -0.11 -41.25 -5.31
CA ARG A 473 -1.27 -42.16 -5.37
C ARG A 473 -0.76 -43.59 -5.64
N ALA A 474 -1.18 -44.55 -4.82
CA ALA A 474 -0.77 -45.93 -4.95
C ALA A 474 -1.95 -46.87 -4.68
N LYS A 475 -1.84 -48.13 -5.12
CA LYS A 475 -2.76 -49.20 -4.71
C LYS A 475 -2.66 -49.39 -3.19
N ALA A 476 -3.79 -49.47 -2.53
CA ALA A 476 -3.83 -49.67 -1.08
C ALA A 476 -3.17 -50.98 -0.66
N SER A 477 -3.13 -51.95 -1.57
CA SER A 477 -2.51 -53.28 -1.37
C SER A 477 -0.99 -53.31 -1.65
N GLU A 478 -0.38 -52.16 -2.06
CA GLU A 478 1.05 -52.12 -2.39
C GLU A 478 1.91 -51.87 -1.13
N PRO A 479 2.54 -52.92 -0.55
CA PRO A 479 3.24 -52.77 0.72
C PRO A 479 4.63 -52.15 0.61
N SER A 480 5.18 -52.05 -0.59
CA SER A 480 6.55 -51.66 -0.79
C SER A 480 6.79 -50.14 -0.86
N VAL A 481 5.73 -49.31 -0.94
CA VAL A 481 5.85 -47.87 -1.10
C VAL A 481 6.55 -47.21 0.09
N LEU A 482 6.07 -47.47 1.30
CA LEU A 482 6.62 -46.84 2.49
C LEU A 482 8.05 -47.29 2.81
N PRO A 483 8.41 -48.60 2.72
CA PRO A 483 9.82 -48.98 2.84
C PRO A 483 10.73 -48.37 1.80
N THR A 484 10.28 -48.26 0.54
CA THR A 484 11.07 -47.61 -0.54
C THR A 484 11.30 -46.14 -0.22
N LEU A 485 10.24 -45.44 0.21
CA LEU A 485 10.36 -44.02 0.58
C LEU A 485 11.33 -43.85 1.76
N ALA A 486 11.20 -44.69 2.82
CA ALA A 486 12.09 -44.64 3.98
C ALA A 486 13.56 -44.85 3.57
N GLY A 487 13.81 -45.79 2.66
CA GLY A 487 15.15 -46.07 2.13
C GLY A 487 15.72 -44.87 1.37
N LEU A 488 14.90 -44.23 0.53
CA LEU A 488 15.29 -43.01 -0.19
C LEU A 488 15.67 -41.87 0.74
N LEU A 489 14.83 -41.63 1.76
CA LEU A 489 15.06 -40.57 2.75
C LEU A 489 16.36 -40.82 3.51
N GLY A 490 16.62 -42.08 3.91
CA GLY A 490 17.85 -42.45 4.61
C GLY A 490 19.10 -42.24 3.76
N LYS A 491 19.04 -42.52 2.45
CA LYS A 491 20.18 -42.36 1.52
C LYS A 491 20.60 -40.90 1.40
N VAL A 492 19.66 -39.97 1.43
CA VAL A 492 19.95 -38.56 1.15
C VAL A 492 19.91 -37.67 2.40
N GLY A 493 19.64 -38.25 3.57
CA GLY A 493 19.60 -37.51 4.85
C GLY A 493 18.42 -36.55 4.98
N VAL A 494 17.34 -36.77 4.23
CA VAL A 494 16.11 -35.96 4.34
C VAL A 494 15.22 -36.58 5.42
N GLN A 495 14.70 -35.72 6.31
CA GLN A 495 13.86 -36.17 7.41
C GLN A 495 12.38 -36.18 7.04
N LEU A 496 11.69 -37.21 7.45
CA LEU A 496 10.23 -37.31 7.38
C LEU A 496 9.64 -36.44 8.49
N GLN A 497 8.84 -35.45 8.13
CA GLN A 497 8.21 -34.52 9.09
C GLN A 497 6.77 -34.91 9.35
N SER A 498 6.05 -35.42 8.36
CA SER A 498 4.67 -35.87 8.51
C SER A 498 4.34 -36.91 7.44
N TYR A 499 3.40 -37.81 7.74
CA TYR A 499 2.90 -38.81 6.81
C TYR A 499 1.40 -39.01 7.05
N HIS A 500 0.60 -38.72 6.02
CA HIS A 500 -0.85 -38.85 6.09
C HIS A 500 -1.38 -39.56 4.85
N SER A 501 -2.22 -40.57 5.05
CA SER A 501 -2.88 -41.29 3.96
C SER A 501 -4.38 -41.11 4.01
N SER A 502 -4.99 -41.04 2.84
CA SER A 502 -6.45 -40.97 2.70
C SER A 502 -7.12 -42.33 2.96
N GLY A 503 -8.43 -42.33 3.04
CA GLY A 503 -9.22 -43.53 2.85
C GLY A 503 -9.04 -44.10 1.45
N THR A 504 -9.35 -45.36 1.28
CA THR A 504 -9.26 -46.05 0.00
C THR A 504 -10.48 -45.75 -0.87
N VAL A 505 -10.24 -45.38 -2.11
CA VAL A 505 -11.27 -45.15 -3.12
C VAL A 505 -10.89 -45.97 -4.35
N ALA A 506 -11.79 -46.90 -4.77
CA ALA A 506 -11.55 -47.80 -5.89
C ALA A 506 -10.23 -48.59 -5.79
N GLY A 507 -9.84 -48.99 -4.57
CA GLY A 507 -8.61 -49.74 -4.32
C GLY A 507 -7.35 -48.91 -4.28
N GLU A 508 -7.46 -47.59 -4.41
CA GLU A 508 -6.32 -46.66 -4.43
C GLU A 508 -6.36 -45.70 -3.26
N GLN A 509 -5.22 -45.14 -2.93
CA GLN A 509 -5.03 -44.29 -1.75
C GLN A 509 -4.05 -43.18 -2.09
N TRP A 510 -4.37 -41.96 -1.65
CA TRP A 510 -3.46 -40.80 -1.71
C TRP A 510 -2.66 -40.70 -0.41
N SER A 511 -1.40 -40.33 -0.52
CA SER A 511 -0.56 -40.02 0.64
C SER A 511 0.11 -38.66 0.45
N VAL A 512 0.20 -37.90 1.55
CA VAL A 512 0.86 -36.61 1.63
C VAL A 512 1.98 -36.71 2.66
N VAL A 513 3.21 -36.44 2.23
CA VAL A 513 4.41 -36.62 3.04
C VAL A 513 5.12 -35.27 3.16
N GLY A 514 5.25 -34.76 4.37
CA GLY A 514 6.05 -33.57 4.67
C GLY A 514 7.51 -33.93 4.88
N LEU A 515 8.40 -33.20 4.22
CA LEU A 515 9.85 -33.46 4.20
C LEU A 515 10.64 -32.24 4.69
N SER A 516 11.82 -32.48 5.26
CA SER A 516 12.73 -31.39 5.67
C SER A 516 13.40 -30.70 4.48
N ALA A 517 13.46 -31.38 3.34
CA ALA A 517 14.04 -30.84 2.09
C ALA A 517 13.48 -31.63 0.91
N PRO A 518 13.45 -31.06 -0.29
CA PRO A 518 13.00 -31.80 -1.46
C PRO A 518 13.97 -32.92 -1.82
N LEU A 519 13.43 -34.01 -2.39
CA LEU A 519 14.23 -35.13 -2.91
C LEU A 519 14.73 -34.79 -4.31
N SER A 520 16.00 -35.09 -4.56
CA SER A 520 16.63 -34.84 -5.88
C SER A 520 16.20 -35.85 -6.94
N ASP A 521 15.83 -37.07 -6.51
CA ASP A 521 15.44 -38.14 -7.42
C ASP A 521 14.33 -38.99 -6.81
N LEU A 522 13.31 -39.27 -7.61
CA LEU A 522 12.15 -40.10 -7.25
C LEU A 522 12.16 -41.43 -8.05
N GLY A 523 13.27 -41.75 -8.71
CA GLY A 523 13.37 -42.91 -9.63
C GLY A 523 13.00 -44.23 -9.01
N GLU A 524 13.38 -44.49 -7.76
CA GLU A 524 13.05 -45.74 -7.05
C GLU A 524 11.57 -45.80 -6.61
N LEU A 525 10.96 -44.66 -6.39
CA LEU A 525 9.56 -44.57 -5.94
C LEU A 525 8.56 -44.68 -7.09
N LYS A 526 8.89 -44.11 -8.25
CA LYS A 526 8.00 -44.07 -9.42
C LYS A 526 7.41 -45.41 -9.82
N PRO A 527 8.17 -46.51 -9.86
CA PRO A 527 7.58 -47.81 -10.24
C PRO A 527 6.62 -48.38 -9.23
N ARG A 528 6.60 -47.89 -7.98
CA ARG A 528 5.80 -48.41 -6.89
C ARG A 528 4.47 -47.65 -6.71
N VAL A 529 4.30 -46.52 -7.44
CA VAL A 529 3.14 -45.65 -7.31
C VAL A 529 2.51 -45.41 -8.68
N MET A 530 1.25 -45.00 -8.67
CA MET A 530 0.54 -44.64 -9.90
C MET A 530 0.88 -43.20 -10.33
N GLU A 531 1.06 -42.33 -9.35
CA GLU A 531 1.44 -40.94 -9.58
C GLU A 531 2.25 -40.44 -8.39
N VAL A 532 3.22 -39.57 -8.64
CA VAL A 532 3.98 -38.92 -7.56
C VAL A 532 4.33 -37.50 -8.01
N PHE A 533 4.16 -36.56 -7.09
CA PHE A 533 4.43 -35.13 -7.30
C PHE A 533 5.21 -34.59 -6.11
N GLN A 534 6.16 -33.73 -6.40
CA GLN A 534 6.91 -33.01 -5.37
C GLN A 534 6.60 -31.52 -5.50
N LEU A 535 6.19 -30.90 -4.39
CA LEU A 535 5.77 -29.52 -4.32
C LEU A 535 6.51 -28.80 -3.21
N HIS A 536 6.57 -27.47 -3.32
CA HIS A 536 7.00 -26.59 -2.24
C HIS A 536 5.86 -25.62 -1.95
N LEU A 537 5.15 -25.82 -0.86
CA LEU A 537 3.94 -25.09 -0.50
C LEU A 537 4.19 -24.01 0.55
#